data_60172997d06df8bf4a8ee0937038427e
#
_entry.id   60172997d06df8bf4a8ee0937038427e
#
_cell.length_a   1.000
_cell.length_b   1.000
_cell.length_c   1.000
_cell.angle_alpha   90.00
_cell.angle_beta   90.00
_cell.angle_gamma   90.00
#
_symmetry.space_group_name_H-M   'P 1'
#
loop_
_entity.id
_entity.type
_entity.pdbx_description
1 polymer ?
#
loop_
_entity_poly.entity_id
_entity_poly.type
_entity_poly.pdbx_seq_one_letter_code
_entity_poly.pdbx_strand_id
1 'polypeptide(L)'
;LRRYLQKNHEFRHRAFTSVRRGLIRDNFGDLNGDAPAVDAWRHYPQFFGPGQVREVGPGGFFSTLNNESFLWAYGCGGGGNNKADGVGTTTDFVTQSPRAVFLVLHGSYFGDWNVTDNFLRAGIASSGHTLASIWSGLPHWYVHPMGLGESIGFCTRLTQNNLNQYRSHQNISAQQVHISLIGDPTLEMLQVVPARNFAGSAAANINLTWSPS
;
A
#
# COMPACT_ATOMS: atom_id res chain seq x y z
N LEU A 1 6.81 -17.59 1.91
CA LEU A 1 5.40 -17.65 2.30
C LEU A 1 5.25 -17.60 3.83
N ARG A 2 5.89 -18.48 4.62
CA ARG A 2 5.75 -18.51 6.10
C ARG A 2 5.97 -17.13 6.73
N ARG A 3 7.05 -16.42 6.38
CA ARG A 3 7.32 -15.06 6.89
C ARG A 3 6.21 -14.08 6.55
N TYR A 4 5.66 -14.14 5.36
CA TYR A 4 4.55 -13.28 4.95
C TYR A 4 3.30 -13.55 5.81
N LEU A 5 2.92 -14.81 5.96
CA LEU A 5 1.77 -15.19 6.77
C LEU A 5 1.95 -14.76 8.23
N GLN A 6 3.16 -14.90 8.76
CA GLN A 6 3.49 -14.44 10.12
C GLN A 6 3.33 -12.93 10.25
N LYS A 7 3.90 -12.13 9.35
CA LYS A 7 3.74 -10.66 9.35
C LYS A 7 2.26 -10.24 9.28
N ASN A 8 1.51 -10.90 8.41
CA ASN A 8 0.08 -10.61 8.25
C ASN A 8 -0.70 -10.89 9.52
N HIS A 9 -0.43 -12.04 10.14
CA HIS A 9 -1.01 -12.39 11.43
C HIS A 9 -0.66 -11.36 12.52
N GLU A 10 0.62 -11.02 12.64
CA GLU A 10 1.12 -10.04 13.63
C GLU A 10 0.48 -8.65 13.43
N PHE A 11 0.35 -8.19 12.19
CA PHE A 11 -0.32 -6.92 11.90
C PHE A 11 -1.79 -6.94 12.30
N ARG A 12 -2.53 -8.00 11.95
CA ARG A 12 -3.94 -8.16 12.29
C ARG A 12 -4.19 -8.24 13.79
N HIS A 13 -3.25 -8.80 14.53
CA HIS A 13 -3.28 -8.90 15.99
C HIS A 13 -2.55 -7.78 16.71
N ARG A 14 -2.13 -6.74 15.97
CA ARG A 14 -1.38 -5.57 16.51
C ARG A 14 -0.11 -5.95 17.28
N ALA A 15 0.50 -7.09 16.96
CA ALA A 15 1.82 -7.43 17.49
C ALA A 15 2.91 -6.51 16.94
N PHE A 16 2.70 -5.95 15.74
CA PHE A 16 3.36 -4.72 15.34
C PHE A 16 2.33 -3.71 14.81
N THR A 17 2.66 -2.43 14.93
CA THR A 17 1.86 -1.33 14.42
C THR A 17 2.67 -0.47 13.48
N SER A 18 2.00 0.20 12.58
CA SER A 18 2.62 1.16 11.67
C SER A 18 2.06 2.55 11.94
N VAL A 19 2.93 3.55 11.89
CA VAL A 19 2.48 4.93 12.10
C VAL A 19 1.55 5.33 10.95
N ARG A 20 0.43 5.96 11.30
CA ARG A 20 -0.58 6.43 10.36
C ARG A 20 -0.10 7.66 9.61
N ARG A 21 0.74 7.46 8.63
CA ARG A 21 1.32 8.48 7.77
C ARG A 21 1.70 7.92 6.41
N GLY A 22 1.92 8.81 5.45
CA GLY A 22 2.30 8.48 4.08
C GLY A 22 3.70 8.96 3.72
N LEU A 23 4.46 8.12 3.02
CA LEU A 23 5.73 8.47 2.40
C LEU A 23 5.56 8.52 0.89
N ILE A 24 6.12 9.53 0.24
CA ILE A 24 6.10 9.69 -1.21
C ILE A 24 7.52 9.88 -1.72
N ARG A 25 7.87 9.14 -2.76
CA ARG A 25 9.03 9.37 -3.59
C ARG A 25 8.57 9.48 -5.04
N ASP A 26 8.47 10.69 -5.50
CA ASP A 26 8.18 10.99 -6.89
C ASP A 26 9.48 11.21 -7.66
N ASN A 27 9.75 10.36 -8.67
CA ASN A 27 10.88 10.51 -9.57
C ASN A 27 10.45 10.72 -11.03
N PHE A 28 9.14 10.85 -11.27
CA PHE A 28 8.62 11.19 -12.57
C PHE A 28 8.23 12.68 -12.67
N GLY A 29 7.69 13.25 -11.60
CA GLY A 29 7.05 14.55 -11.66
C GLY A 29 5.90 14.53 -12.67
N ASP A 30 5.93 15.44 -13.63
CA ASP A 30 5.06 15.40 -14.79
C ASP A 30 5.63 14.42 -15.84
N LEU A 31 4.87 13.40 -16.18
CA LEU A 31 5.21 12.43 -17.23
C LEU A 31 4.19 12.56 -18.36
N ASN A 32 4.50 13.37 -19.38
CA ASN A 32 3.65 13.62 -20.55
C ASN A 32 2.23 14.13 -20.19
N GLY A 33 2.14 15.06 -19.25
CA GLY A 33 0.88 15.66 -18.82
C GLY A 33 0.10 14.80 -17.80
N ASP A 34 0.71 13.76 -17.26
CA ASP A 34 0.20 13.00 -16.14
C ASP A 34 1.19 13.06 -14.97
N ALA A 35 0.69 13.10 -13.76
CA ALA A 35 1.48 13.07 -12.55
C ALA A 35 1.26 11.73 -11.82
N PRO A 36 2.08 10.69 -12.07
CA PRO A 36 1.87 9.37 -11.49
C PRO A 36 1.71 9.38 -9.97
N ALA A 37 2.43 10.25 -9.27
CA ALA A 37 2.34 10.40 -7.81
C ALA A 37 1.00 10.97 -7.32
N VAL A 38 0.10 11.39 -8.22
CA VAL A 38 -1.25 11.84 -7.85
C VAL A 38 -2.03 10.77 -7.10
N ASP A 39 -1.74 9.50 -7.33
CA ASP A 39 -2.32 8.39 -6.57
C ASP A 39 -2.07 8.52 -5.06
N ALA A 40 -0.87 8.94 -4.69
CA ALA A 40 -0.52 9.16 -3.29
C ALA A 40 -1.00 10.53 -2.79
N TRP A 41 -0.73 11.59 -3.54
CA TRP A 41 -1.08 12.96 -3.14
C TRP A 41 -2.59 13.18 -3.01
N ARG A 42 -3.39 12.44 -3.76
CA ARG A 42 -4.85 12.50 -3.66
C ARG A 42 -5.37 11.86 -2.38
N HIS A 43 -4.75 10.76 -1.92
CA HIS A 43 -5.32 9.93 -0.86
C HIS A 43 -4.64 10.10 0.51
N TYR A 44 -3.31 10.20 0.57
CA TYR A 44 -2.60 10.21 1.85
C TYR A 44 -2.96 11.43 2.74
N PRO A 45 -3.09 12.65 2.20
CA PRO A 45 -3.54 13.78 3.02
C PRO A 45 -4.97 13.60 3.55
N GLN A 46 -5.83 12.90 2.81
CA GLN A 46 -7.20 12.60 3.25
C GLN A 46 -7.24 11.56 4.36
N PHE A 47 -6.33 10.57 4.32
CA PHE A 47 -6.25 9.52 5.33
C PHE A 47 -5.65 10.00 6.65
N PHE A 48 -4.66 10.89 6.58
CA PHE A 48 -3.78 11.17 7.72
C PHE A 48 -3.70 12.64 8.08
N GLY A 49 -4.22 13.52 7.26
CA GLY A 49 -3.95 14.95 7.29
C GLY A 49 -2.65 15.31 6.55
N PRO A 50 -2.57 16.52 5.99
CA PRO A 50 -1.44 16.95 5.15
C PRO A 50 -0.09 16.94 5.91
N GLY A 51 -0.08 17.22 7.21
CA GLY A 51 1.12 17.21 8.04
C GLY A 51 1.71 15.82 8.31
N GLN A 52 0.99 14.75 7.94
CA GLN A 52 1.43 13.37 8.08
C GLN A 52 1.89 12.75 6.74
N VAL A 53 2.04 13.55 5.71
CA VAL A 53 2.55 13.11 4.41
C VAL A 53 3.90 13.75 4.18
N ARG A 54 4.89 12.91 3.89
CA ARG A 54 6.27 13.35 3.64
C ARG A 54 6.73 12.89 2.27
N GLU A 55 7.23 13.83 1.49
CA GLU A 55 7.98 13.54 0.28
C GLU A 55 9.47 13.45 0.60
N VAL A 56 10.18 12.57 -0.11
CA VAL A 56 11.62 12.40 0.01
C VAL A 56 12.33 12.51 -1.33
N GLY A 57 13.54 13.04 -1.30
CA GLY A 57 14.42 13.17 -2.47
C GLY A 57 15.09 11.84 -2.88
N PRO A 58 15.97 11.89 -3.86
CA PRO A 58 16.74 10.73 -4.32
C PRO A 58 17.48 10.04 -3.17
N GLY A 59 17.43 8.69 -3.15
CA GLY A 59 18.01 7.86 -2.09
C GLY A 59 17.25 7.87 -0.76
N GLY A 60 16.24 8.73 -0.61
CA GLY A 60 15.50 8.89 0.64
C GLY A 60 14.46 7.79 0.91
N PHE A 61 14.00 7.08 -0.11
CA PHE A 61 12.87 6.14 0.06
C PHE A 61 13.19 4.99 1.02
N PHE A 62 14.14 4.15 0.66
CA PHE A 62 14.51 3.01 1.51
C PHE A 62 15.19 3.43 2.81
N SER A 63 16.04 4.47 2.78
CA SER A 63 16.70 4.98 3.99
C SER A 63 15.67 5.45 5.03
N THR A 64 14.61 6.10 4.58
CA THR A 64 13.50 6.51 5.47
C THR A 64 12.72 5.30 5.98
N LEU A 65 12.30 4.40 5.07
CA LEU A 65 11.50 3.23 5.44
C LEU A 65 12.26 2.25 6.35
N ASN A 66 13.58 2.22 6.27
CA ASN A 66 14.40 1.38 7.16
C ASN A 66 14.42 1.91 8.61
N ASN A 67 14.34 3.21 8.78
CA ASN A 67 14.42 3.86 10.09
C ASN A 67 13.06 4.20 10.71
N GLU A 68 12.05 4.42 9.88
CA GLU A 68 10.74 4.89 10.31
C GLU A 68 9.62 4.08 9.67
N SER A 69 8.52 3.89 10.42
CA SER A 69 7.36 3.15 9.90
C SER A 69 6.32 4.09 9.29
N PHE A 70 5.69 3.62 8.21
CA PHE A 70 4.61 4.30 7.51
C PHE A 70 3.49 3.30 7.21
N LEU A 71 2.25 3.72 7.31
CA LEU A 71 1.15 2.85 6.89
C LEU A 71 1.13 2.70 5.38
N TRP A 72 1.39 3.80 4.65
CA TRP A 72 1.47 3.83 3.20
C TRP A 72 2.81 4.39 2.72
N ALA A 73 3.37 3.80 1.67
CA ALA A 73 4.49 4.37 0.93
C ALA A 73 4.25 4.26 -0.57
N TYR A 74 4.55 5.34 -1.28
CA TYR A 74 4.48 5.43 -2.73
C TYR A 74 5.84 5.73 -3.32
N GLY A 75 6.24 4.97 -4.33
CA GLY A 75 7.47 5.23 -5.08
C GLY A 75 7.26 5.09 -6.57
N CYS A 76 7.61 6.11 -7.35
CA CYS A 76 7.56 6.05 -8.80
C CYS A 76 8.87 6.48 -9.46
N GLY A 77 9.16 5.88 -10.61
CA GLY A 77 10.34 6.18 -11.40
C GLY A 77 10.47 5.24 -12.60
N GLY A 78 11.41 5.52 -13.49
CA GLY A 78 11.71 4.67 -14.63
C GLY A 78 11.90 3.22 -14.22
N GLY A 79 11.04 2.32 -14.72
CA GLY A 79 10.96 0.95 -14.27
C GLY A 79 11.90 0.01 -15.02
N GLY A 80 12.36 -1.00 -14.33
CA GLY A 80 12.93 -2.23 -14.84
C GLY A 80 12.35 -3.39 -14.04
N ASN A 81 12.58 -4.62 -14.46
CA ASN A 81 12.02 -5.78 -13.76
C ASN A 81 12.34 -5.78 -12.26
N ASN A 82 13.53 -5.30 -11.90
CA ASN A 82 14.08 -5.37 -10.56
C ASN A 82 14.38 -4.01 -9.91
N LYS A 83 13.90 -2.90 -10.49
CA LYS A 83 14.16 -1.55 -9.98
C LYS A 83 13.10 -0.53 -10.38
N ALA A 84 13.06 0.56 -9.62
CA ALA A 84 12.50 1.83 -10.02
C ALA A 84 13.53 2.94 -9.81
N ASP A 85 13.85 3.70 -10.86
CA ASP A 85 14.87 4.75 -10.81
C ASP A 85 14.50 5.80 -9.76
N GLY A 86 15.48 6.19 -8.96
CA GLY A 86 15.28 7.13 -7.87
C GLY A 86 14.49 6.61 -6.66
N VAL A 87 13.96 5.39 -6.72
CA VAL A 87 13.26 4.70 -5.62
C VAL A 87 14.17 3.63 -5.00
N GLY A 88 14.57 2.62 -5.79
CA GLY A 88 15.43 1.53 -5.33
C GLY A 88 15.40 0.30 -6.21
N THR A 89 15.93 -0.80 -5.67
CA THR A 89 16.10 -2.09 -6.35
C THR A 89 15.57 -3.23 -5.50
N THR A 90 15.46 -4.43 -6.06
CA THR A 90 15.16 -5.66 -5.31
C THR A 90 16.19 -5.95 -4.23
N THR A 91 17.46 -5.56 -4.45
CA THR A 91 18.52 -5.69 -3.44
C THR A 91 18.20 -4.87 -2.18
N ASP A 92 17.59 -3.68 -2.33
CA ASP A 92 17.19 -2.87 -1.18
C ASP A 92 16.14 -3.58 -0.33
N PHE A 93 15.22 -4.31 -0.94
CA PHE A 93 14.24 -5.13 -0.21
C PHE A 93 14.87 -6.31 0.52
N VAL A 94 15.98 -6.85 0.01
CA VAL A 94 16.70 -7.98 0.62
C VAL A 94 17.57 -7.51 1.79
N THR A 95 18.26 -6.39 1.62
CA THR A 95 19.29 -5.90 2.56
C THR A 95 18.73 -4.98 3.63
N GLN A 96 17.57 -4.39 3.38
CA GLN A 96 16.89 -3.48 4.29
C GLN A 96 15.54 -4.06 4.74
N SER A 97 14.96 -3.48 5.76
CA SER A 97 13.67 -3.91 6.33
C SER A 97 12.64 -2.80 6.22
N PRO A 98 12.12 -2.50 5.01
CA PRO A 98 11.24 -1.36 4.80
C PRO A 98 9.95 -1.48 5.60
N ARG A 99 9.64 -0.43 6.39
CA ARG A 99 8.53 -0.41 7.34
C ARG A 99 7.31 0.31 6.77
N ALA A 100 6.86 -0.12 5.59
CA ALA A 100 5.59 0.30 5.00
C ALA A 100 4.66 -0.90 4.88
N VAL A 101 3.40 -0.78 5.29
CA VAL A 101 2.41 -1.87 5.20
C VAL A 101 1.85 -1.98 3.80
N PHE A 102 1.33 -0.86 3.27
CA PHE A 102 0.84 -0.75 1.90
C PHE A 102 1.88 -0.03 1.05
N LEU A 103 2.51 -0.79 0.17
CA LEU A 103 3.57 -0.29 -0.72
C LEU A 103 3.02 -0.14 -2.12
N VAL A 104 2.98 1.07 -2.63
CA VAL A 104 2.55 1.38 -4.00
C VAL A 104 3.75 1.74 -4.84
N LEU A 105 3.93 1.04 -5.93
CA LEU A 105 5.06 1.24 -6.85
C LEU A 105 4.54 1.54 -8.25
N HIS A 106 5.10 2.55 -8.90
CA HIS A 106 4.80 2.88 -10.28
C HIS A 106 6.07 2.92 -11.13
N GLY A 107 6.05 2.17 -12.21
CA GLY A 107 7.13 2.06 -13.18
C GLY A 107 6.87 0.93 -14.17
N SER A 108 7.63 0.89 -15.26
CA SER A 108 7.50 -0.13 -16.28
C SER A 108 7.93 -1.52 -15.80
N TYR A 109 7.45 -2.57 -16.42
CA TYR A 109 7.86 -3.97 -16.28
C TYR A 109 7.57 -4.64 -14.93
N PHE A 110 6.90 -4.01 -13.98
CA PHE A 110 6.60 -4.62 -12.68
C PHE A 110 5.58 -5.75 -12.78
N GLY A 111 4.75 -5.75 -13.83
CA GLY A 111 3.82 -6.82 -14.15
C GLY A 111 4.42 -8.04 -14.87
N ASP A 112 5.71 -8.04 -15.13
CA ASP A 112 6.40 -9.19 -15.77
C ASP A 112 6.68 -10.28 -14.72
N TRP A 113 5.64 -11.03 -14.41
CA TRP A 113 5.66 -12.03 -13.31
C TRP A 113 6.56 -13.24 -13.56
N ASN A 114 6.92 -13.50 -14.79
CA ASN A 114 7.75 -14.63 -15.21
C ASN A 114 9.24 -14.41 -15.02
N VAL A 115 9.67 -13.20 -14.66
CA VAL A 115 11.08 -12.93 -14.37
C VAL A 115 11.45 -13.41 -12.97
N THR A 116 12.67 -13.89 -12.81
CA THR A 116 13.15 -14.43 -11.52
C THR A 116 13.21 -13.35 -10.45
N ASP A 117 13.67 -12.15 -10.80
CA ASP A 117 13.86 -11.01 -9.92
C ASP A 117 12.86 -9.90 -10.29
N ASN A 118 11.81 -9.75 -9.49
CA ASN A 118 10.72 -8.79 -9.77
C ASN A 118 10.52 -7.83 -8.60
N PHE A 119 10.58 -6.55 -8.89
CA PHE A 119 10.57 -5.48 -7.91
C PHE A 119 9.29 -5.46 -7.05
N LEU A 120 8.14 -5.73 -7.66
CA LEU A 120 6.86 -5.73 -6.94
C LEU A 120 6.76 -6.92 -5.96
N ARG A 121 7.23 -8.12 -6.40
CA ARG A 121 7.24 -9.31 -5.53
C ARG A 121 8.22 -9.16 -4.36
N ALA A 122 9.35 -8.48 -4.59
CA ALA A 122 10.36 -8.26 -3.57
C ALA A 122 9.79 -7.52 -2.35
N GLY A 123 8.84 -6.61 -2.57
CA GLY A 123 8.16 -5.88 -1.50
C GLY A 123 7.58 -6.80 -0.43
N ILE A 124 6.70 -7.75 -0.81
CA ILE A 124 6.08 -8.66 0.16
C ILE A 124 7.03 -9.73 0.70
N ALA A 125 8.08 -10.06 -0.06
CA ALA A 125 9.10 -11.03 0.36
C ALA A 125 10.10 -10.47 1.39
N SER A 126 10.18 -9.14 1.52
CA SER A 126 11.10 -8.46 2.43
C SER A 126 10.86 -8.83 3.89
N SER A 127 11.86 -8.59 4.74
CA SER A 127 11.74 -8.78 6.20
C SER A 127 10.97 -7.66 6.91
N GLY A 128 10.70 -6.54 6.21
CA GLY A 128 9.98 -5.39 6.76
C GLY A 128 8.48 -5.60 6.94
N HIS A 129 7.73 -4.53 6.98
CA HIS A 129 6.30 -4.54 7.31
C HIS A 129 5.37 -4.73 6.10
N THR A 130 5.90 -4.82 4.87
CA THR A 130 5.07 -4.81 3.66
C THR A 130 4.17 -6.04 3.58
N LEU A 131 2.86 -5.80 3.52
CA LEU A 131 1.80 -6.81 3.43
C LEU A 131 1.01 -6.71 2.12
N ALA A 132 1.00 -5.53 1.50
CA ALA A 132 0.46 -5.33 0.17
C ALA A 132 1.48 -4.58 -0.69
N SER A 133 1.85 -5.15 -1.83
CA SER A 133 2.67 -4.52 -2.85
C SER A 133 1.82 -4.30 -4.09
N ILE A 134 1.65 -3.04 -4.44
CA ILE A 134 0.66 -2.57 -5.39
C ILE A 134 1.38 -1.98 -6.60
N TRP A 135 1.05 -2.45 -7.80
CA TRP A 135 1.47 -1.77 -9.01
C TRP A 135 0.45 -0.68 -9.34
N SER A 136 0.86 0.55 -9.16
CA SER A 136 0.13 1.70 -9.65
C SER A 136 0.42 1.87 -11.14
N GLY A 137 -0.61 2.16 -11.90
CA GLY A 137 -0.52 2.27 -13.35
C GLY A 137 -1.74 3.00 -13.88
N LEU A 138 -2.44 2.34 -14.78
CA LEU A 138 -3.67 2.84 -15.39
C LEU A 138 -4.82 1.87 -15.11
N PRO A 139 -5.95 2.32 -14.65
CA PRO A 139 -6.30 3.66 -14.17
C PRO A 139 -5.63 4.01 -12.83
N HIS A 140 -5.73 5.26 -12.40
CA HIS A 140 -5.35 5.65 -11.05
C HIS A 140 -6.18 4.91 -10.00
N TRP A 141 -5.52 4.55 -8.89
CA TRP A 141 -6.15 3.75 -7.86
C TRP A 141 -7.23 4.49 -7.07
N TYR A 142 -8.33 3.81 -6.83
CA TYR A 142 -9.39 4.24 -5.92
C TYR A 142 -9.18 3.63 -4.53
N VAL A 143 -8.25 4.15 -3.77
CA VAL A 143 -8.00 3.62 -2.41
C VAL A 143 -8.76 4.37 -1.32
N HIS A 144 -9.50 5.44 -1.65
CA HIS A 144 -10.25 6.22 -0.66
C HIS A 144 -11.24 5.40 0.19
N PRO A 145 -11.88 4.31 -0.30
CA PRO A 145 -12.77 3.52 0.55
C PRO A 145 -12.06 2.86 1.73
N MET A 146 -10.73 2.65 1.66
CA MET A 146 -9.97 2.16 2.81
C MET A 146 -10.01 3.13 4.00
N GLY A 147 -10.16 4.43 3.75
CA GLY A 147 -10.39 5.41 4.80
C GLY A 147 -11.72 5.23 5.52
N LEU A 148 -12.67 4.53 4.90
CA LEU A 148 -13.99 4.19 5.43
C LEU A 148 -14.09 2.76 5.97
N GLY A 149 -12.97 2.03 6.01
CA GLY A 149 -12.91 0.66 6.55
C GLY A 149 -12.97 -0.46 5.51
N GLU A 150 -13.00 -0.13 4.21
CA GLU A 150 -12.99 -1.15 3.17
C GLU A 150 -11.59 -1.78 3.01
N SER A 151 -11.57 -2.99 2.47
CA SER A 151 -10.32 -3.72 2.22
C SER A 151 -9.62 -3.25 0.95
N ILE A 152 -8.30 -3.51 0.86
CA ILE A 152 -7.53 -3.22 -0.35
C ILE A 152 -8.04 -4.01 -1.57
N GLY A 153 -8.58 -5.21 -1.38
CA GLY A 153 -9.18 -6.00 -2.44
C GLY A 153 -10.47 -5.39 -3.00
N PHE A 154 -11.28 -4.76 -2.14
CA PHE A 154 -12.42 -3.96 -2.59
C PHE A 154 -11.95 -2.81 -3.49
N CYS A 155 -10.93 -2.07 -3.05
CA CYS A 155 -10.35 -0.96 -3.82
C CYS A 155 -9.73 -1.43 -5.15
N THR A 156 -9.09 -2.60 -5.15
CA THR A 156 -8.55 -3.22 -6.37
C THR A 156 -9.66 -3.49 -7.38
N ARG A 157 -10.74 -4.15 -6.94
CA ARG A 157 -11.88 -4.45 -7.80
C ARG A 157 -12.56 -3.18 -8.32
N LEU A 158 -12.73 -2.17 -7.46
CA LEU A 158 -13.30 -0.89 -7.83
C LEU A 158 -12.45 -0.20 -8.89
N THR A 159 -11.12 -0.22 -8.73
CA THR A 159 -10.17 0.37 -9.67
C THR A 159 -10.17 -0.36 -11.01
N GLN A 160 -10.16 -1.70 -11.00
CA GLN A 160 -10.20 -2.51 -12.23
C GLN A 160 -11.49 -2.33 -13.03
N ASN A 161 -12.61 -2.13 -12.35
CA ASN A 161 -13.91 -1.93 -12.95
C ASN A 161 -14.22 -0.45 -13.25
N ASN A 162 -13.21 0.39 -13.19
CA ASN A 162 -13.37 1.82 -13.46
C ASN A 162 -13.84 2.08 -14.89
N LEU A 163 -15.05 2.57 -15.01
CA LEU A 163 -15.68 2.92 -16.29
C LEU A 163 -15.45 4.42 -16.59
N ASN A 164 -14.20 4.82 -16.81
CA ASN A 164 -13.84 6.17 -17.29
C ASN A 164 -13.85 7.32 -16.27
N GLN A 165 -13.90 7.07 -14.99
CA GLN A 165 -13.95 8.16 -14.00
C GLN A 165 -12.59 8.86 -13.77
N TYR A 166 -11.47 8.14 -13.97
CA TYR A 166 -10.12 8.73 -13.94
C TYR A 166 -9.33 8.24 -15.14
N ARG A 167 -9.31 9.03 -16.18
CA ARG A 167 -8.48 8.77 -17.35
C ARG A 167 -7.12 9.40 -17.15
N SER A 168 -6.06 8.64 -17.35
CA SER A 168 -4.74 9.20 -17.55
C SER A 168 -4.65 9.84 -18.92
N HIS A 169 -4.05 11.02 -19.00
CA HIS A 169 -3.76 11.68 -20.28
C HIS A 169 -2.80 10.87 -21.15
N GLN A 170 -2.01 9.99 -20.56
CA GLN A 170 -1.08 9.13 -21.29
C GLN A 170 -1.77 8.00 -22.05
N ASN A 171 -2.97 7.64 -21.70
CA ASN A 171 -3.64 6.51 -22.29
C ASN A 171 -4.84 6.92 -23.14
N ILE A 172 -4.58 7.18 -24.39
CA ILE A 172 -5.60 7.44 -25.40
C ILE A 172 -6.45 6.18 -25.67
N SER A 173 -5.89 5.00 -25.46
CA SER A 173 -6.56 3.70 -25.62
C SER A 173 -7.32 3.22 -24.38
N ALA A 174 -7.61 4.08 -23.51
CA ALA A 174 -8.48 4.13 -22.28
C ALA A 174 -9.05 2.83 -21.68
N GLN A 175 -8.79 1.66 -22.24
CA GLN A 175 -9.36 0.38 -21.79
C GLN A 175 -8.31 -0.59 -21.25
N GLN A 176 -7.04 -0.20 -21.25
CA GLN A 176 -5.97 -1.03 -20.71
C GLN A 176 -5.87 -0.82 -19.20
N VAL A 177 -6.02 -1.89 -18.45
CA VAL A 177 -5.83 -1.92 -17.02
C VAL A 177 -4.46 -2.51 -16.72
N HIS A 178 -3.56 -1.69 -16.19
CA HIS A 178 -2.19 -2.03 -15.81
C HIS A 178 -1.99 -1.83 -14.31
N ILE A 179 -2.78 -2.54 -13.51
CA ILE A 179 -2.68 -2.53 -12.06
C ILE A 179 -2.58 -3.95 -11.53
N SER A 180 -1.89 -4.11 -10.42
CA SER A 180 -1.79 -5.40 -9.74
C SER A 180 -1.70 -5.22 -8.24
N LEU A 181 -2.26 -6.17 -7.53
CA LEU A 181 -2.12 -6.32 -6.08
C LEU A 181 -1.43 -7.65 -5.78
N ILE A 182 -0.32 -7.60 -5.05
CA ILE A 182 0.29 -8.77 -4.43
C ILE A 182 0.17 -8.63 -2.92
N GLY A 183 -0.47 -9.57 -2.28
CA GLY A 183 -0.71 -9.57 -0.85
C GLY A 183 -2.09 -10.09 -0.50
N ASP A 184 -2.48 -9.94 0.74
CA ASP A 184 -3.79 -10.35 1.21
C ASP A 184 -4.85 -9.29 0.85
N PRO A 185 -5.82 -9.60 -0.01
CA PRO A 185 -6.82 -8.62 -0.45
C PRO A 185 -7.80 -8.20 0.66
N THR A 186 -7.82 -8.91 1.78
CA THR A 186 -8.69 -8.59 2.91
C THR A 186 -8.06 -7.64 3.93
N LEU A 187 -6.87 -7.09 3.62
CA LEU A 187 -6.23 -6.09 4.47
C LEU A 187 -6.98 -4.77 4.48
N GLU A 188 -7.14 -4.23 5.67
CA GLU A 188 -7.74 -2.93 5.95
C GLU A 188 -6.71 -2.00 6.61
N MET A 189 -6.90 -0.68 6.48
CA MET A 189 -6.04 0.28 7.18
C MET A 189 -6.32 0.35 8.68
N LEU A 190 -7.58 0.16 9.03
CA LEU A 190 -8.08 0.21 10.40
C LEU A 190 -8.25 -1.20 10.91
N GLN A 191 -7.31 -1.64 11.72
CA GLN A 191 -7.48 -2.89 12.44
C GLN A 191 -8.38 -2.63 13.65
N VAL A 192 -9.63 -3.05 13.55
CA VAL A 192 -10.53 -3.06 14.71
C VAL A 192 -10.14 -4.25 15.56
N VAL A 193 -9.60 -3.99 16.75
CA VAL A 193 -9.36 -5.06 17.71
C VAL A 193 -10.71 -5.50 18.25
N PRO A 194 -10.99 -6.81 18.27
CA PRO A 194 -12.20 -7.33 18.90
C PRO A 194 -12.29 -6.86 20.35
N ALA A 195 -13.51 -6.55 20.80
CA ALA A 195 -13.77 -6.24 22.19
C ALA A 195 -13.23 -7.36 23.09
N ARG A 196 -12.53 -6.97 24.15
CA ARG A 196 -11.99 -7.92 25.13
C ARG A 196 -12.98 -8.15 26.27
N ASN A 197 -12.85 -9.28 26.94
CA ASN A 197 -13.67 -9.62 28.11
C ASN A 197 -15.19 -9.54 27.81
N PHE A 198 -15.57 -10.00 26.60
CA PHE A 198 -16.98 -10.07 26.26
C PHE A 198 -17.67 -11.09 27.17
N ALA A 199 -18.62 -10.64 27.95
CA ALA A 199 -19.42 -11.48 28.82
C ALA A 199 -20.91 -11.13 28.70
N GLY A 200 -21.74 -12.10 28.84
CA GLY A 200 -23.18 -11.94 28.85
C GLY A 200 -23.80 -12.62 30.06
N SER A 201 -24.76 -11.98 30.70
CA SER A 201 -25.61 -12.58 31.72
C SER A 201 -27.08 -12.42 31.31
N ALA A 202 -27.86 -13.46 31.52
CA ALA A 202 -29.30 -13.44 31.31
C ALA A 202 -30.02 -13.42 32.65
N ALA A 203 -30.88 -12.43 32.82
CA ALA A 203 -31.85 -12.34 33.92
C ALA A 203 -33.21 -11.97 33.30
N ALA A 204 -33.91 -10.98 33.84
CA ALA A 204 -35.08 -10.40 33.18
C ALA A 204 -34.73 -9.69 31.86
N ASN A 205 -33.46 -9.22 31.75
CA ASN A 205 -32.86 -8.66 30.55
C ASN A 205 -31.52 -9.33 30.25
N ILE A 206 -31.10 -9.32 28.97
CA ILE A 206 -29.76 -9.74 28.58
C ILE A 206 -28.82 -8.57 28.77
N ASN A 207 -27.85 -8.72 29.67
CA ASN A 207 -26.81 -7.74 29.89
C ASN A 207 -25.52 -8.19 29.20
N LEU A 208 -24.96 -7.35 28.32
CA LEU A 208 -23.69 -7.57 27.66
C LEU A 208 -22.67 -6.57 28.21
N THR A 209 -21.50 -7.07 28.56
CA THR A 209 -20.37 -6.23 29.01
C THR A 209 -19.14 -6.55 28.17
N TRP A 210 -18.32 -5.54 27.91
CA TRP A 210 -17.05 -5.70 27.21
C TRP A 210 -16.08 -4.59 27.64
N SER A 211 -14.82 -4.85 27.46
CA SER A 211 -13.79 -3.83 27.58
C SER A 211 -13.42 -3.29 26.21
N PRO A 212 -13.25 -1.98 26.03
CA PRO A 212 -12.69 -1.43 24.80
C PRO A 212 -11.32 -2.03 24.49
N SER A 213 -11.00 -2.12 23.23
CA SER A 213 -9.73 -2.62 22.73
C SER A 213 -8.59 -1.61 22.90
#